data_43fcfd93942c764ba3b43a5818c37f7a
#
_entry.id   43fcfd93942c764ba3b43a5818c37f7a
#
_cell.length_a   1.000
_cell.length_b   1.000
_cell.length_c   1.000
_cell.angle_alpha   90.00
_cell.angle_beta   90.00
_cell.angle_gamma   90.00
#
_symmetry.space_group_name_H-M   'P 1'
#
loop_
_entity.id
_entity.type
_entity.pdbx_description
1 polymer ?
#
loop_
_entity_poly.entity_id
_entity_poly.type
_entity_poly.pdbx_seq_one_letter_code
_entity_poly.pdbx_strand_id
1 'polypeptide(L)'
;MSELKGACIIGQYGGPTSVINASAYGVIRTALDSDCITAVYGAEHGIKGVLADRLFDMSKEDARELELLKYTPSSALGSCRYKIADPDVDDTDYKRILEVFKKHDVRYFFYNGGNDSMDTCNKISKYMQKVGYECRVMGVPKTIDNDLFGTDHCPGYASAAKYIATSCMEVYQDAREL
;
A
#
# COMPACT_ATOMS: atom_id res chain seq x y z
N MET A 1 3.46 2.93 -28.14
CA MET A 1 4.36 2.41 -27.09
C MET A 1 3.82 1.03 -26.73
N SER A 2 4.66 0.00 -26.72
CA SER A 2 4.24 -1.32 -26.25
C SER A 2 3.88 -1.20 -24.76
N GLU A 3 2.78 -1.80 -24.35
CA GLU A 3 2.36 -1.86 -22.96
C GLU A 3 3.41 -2.64 -22.14
N LEU A 4 3.81 -2.09 -20.99
CA LEU A 4 4.77 -2.76 -20.11
C LEU A 4 4.11 -4.01 -19.52
N LYS A 5 4.66 -5.20 -19.74
CA LYS A 5 4.10 -6.46 -19.26
C LYS A 5 4.95 -7.04 -18.13
N GLY A 6 4.29 -7.46 -17.03
CA GLY A 6 4.99 -8.06 -15.89
C GLY A 6 4.12 -8.15 -14.64
N ALA A 7 4.71 -8.59 -13.53
CA ALA A 7 4.00 -8.77 -12.27
C ALA A 7 3.74 -7.44 -11.54
N CYS A 8 2.71 -7.47 -10.69
CA CYS A 8 2.33 -6.40 -9.77
C CYS A 8 2.60 -6.83 -8.32
N ILE A 9 3.18 -5.92 -7.52
CA ILE A 9 3.22 -6.06 -6.05
C ILE A 9 2.45 -4.90 -5.43
N ILE A 10 1.63 -5.21 -4.41
CA ILE A 10 1.06 -4.22 -3.49
C ILE A 10 1.54 -4.48 -2.07
N GLY A 11 1.98 -3.43 -1.38
CA GLY A 11 2.32 -3.44 0.05
C GLY A 11 1.51 -2.41 0.84
N GLN A 12 1.23 -2.70 2.11
CA GLN A 12 0.59 -1.79 3.06
C GLN A 12 1.60 -1.28 4.08
N TYR A 13 1.49 0.00 4.49
CA TYR A 13 2.48 0.64 5.35
C TYR A 13 1.86 1.60 6.36
N GLY A 14 2.50 1.69 7.54
CA GLY A 14 2.16 2.63 8.59
C GLY A 14 0.93 2.24 9.40
N GLY A 15 0.31 3.21 10.06
CA GLY A 15 -0.90 2.98 10.83
C GLY A 15 -2.07 2.55 9.95
N PRO A 16 -2.77 1.45 10.26
CA PRO A 16 -3.93 1.04 9.51
C PRO A 16 -5.09 2.02 9.70
N THR A 17 -5.96 2.10 8.69
CA THR A 17 -7.19 2.89 8.71
C THR A 17 -8.37 2.01 8.32
N SER A 18 -9.60 2.54 8.46
CA SER A 18 -10.80 1.81 8.03
C SER A 18 -10.88 1.59 6.52
N VAL A 19 -10.07 2.27 5.71
CA VAL A 19 -10.15 2.22 4.24
C VAL A 19 -8.90 1.66 3.56
N ILE A 20 -7.84 1.34 4.31
CA ILE A 20 -6.58 0.88 3.70
C ILE A 20 -6.75 -0.43 2.92
N ASN A 21 -7.59 -1.34 3.41
CA ASN A 21 -7.89 -2.58 2.73
C ASN A 21 -8.78 -2.37 1.48
N ALA A 22 -9.70 -1.42 1.52
CA ALA A 22 -10.51 -1.08 0.35
C ALA A 22 -9.65 -0.54 -0.81
N SER A 23 -8.65 0.27 -0.50
CA SER A 23 -7.66 0.74 -1.48
C SER A 23 -6.80 -0.41 -2.02
N ALA A 24 -6.36 -1.32 -1.15
CA ALA A 24 -5.61 -2.52 -1.56
C ALA A 24 -6.46 -3.42 -2.46
N TYR A 25 -7.74 -3.63 -2.11
CA TYR A 25 -8.67 -4.36 -2.96
C TYR A 25 -8.79 -3.77 -4.36
N GLY A 26 -8.95 -2.45 -4.46
CA GLY A 26 -9.01 -1.77 -5.75
C GLY A 26 -7.78 -2.04 -6.63
N VAL A 27 -6.59 -1.99 -6.05
CA VAL A 27 -5.34 -2.32 -6.77
C VAL A 27 -5.32 -3.80 -7.19
N ILE A 28 -5.58 -4.72 -6.24
CA ILE A 28 -5.55 -6.17 -6.48
C ILE A 28 -6.55 -6.55 -7.58
N ARG A 29 -7.81 -6.09 -7.46
CA ARG A 29 -8.85 -6.44 -8.42
C ARG A 29 -8.54 -5.93 -9.81
N THR A 30 -8.16 -4.65 -9.93
CA THR A 30 -7.79 -4.06 -11.22
C THR A 30 -6.58 -4.75 -11.83
N ALA A 31 -5.59 -5.11 -11.01
CA ALA A 31 -4.40 -5.83 -11.48
C ALA A 31 -4.73 -7.24 -11.98
N LEU A 32 -5.61 -7.99 -11.27
CA LEU A 32 -6.06 -9.30 -11.70
C LEU A 32 -6.86 -9.27 -13.02
N ASP A 33 -7.54 -8.17 -13.31
CA ASP A 33 -8.33 -7.99 -14.53
C ASP A 33 -7.53 -7.40 -15.71
N SER A 34 -6.24 -7.07 -15.50
CA SER A 34 -5.43 -6.37 -16.51
C SER A 34 -4.57 -7.35 -17.30
N ASP A 35 -4.69 -7.35 -18.63
CA ASP A 35 -3.95 -8.25 -19.54
C ASP A 35 -2.43 -8.04 -19.53
N CYS A 36 -1.97 -6.84 -19.13
CA CYS A 36 -0.54 -6.53 -19.01
C CYS A 36 0.08 -7.03 -17.70
N ILE A 37 -0.72 -7.46 -16.72
CA ILE A 37 -0.23 -7.94 -15.44
C ILE A 37 -0.22 -9.47 -15.42
N THR A 38 0.98 -10.04 -15.28
CA THR A 38 1.20 -11.49 -15.37
C THR A 38 0.98 -12.24 -14.06
N ALA A 39 1.13 -11.55 -12.92
CA ALA A 39 0.90 -12.07 -11.58
C ALA A 39 0.65 -10.91 -10.62
N VAL A 40 -0.14 -11.14 -9.55
CA VAL A 40 -0.45 -10.14 -8.54
C VAL A 40 -0.05 -10.65 -7.17
N TYR A 41 0.85 -9.92 -6.52
CA TYR A 41 1.39 -10.29 -5.22
C TYR A 41 1.04 -9.26 -4.14
N GLY A 42 0.65 -9.74 -2.97
CA GLY A 42 0.56 -8.97 -1.74
C GLY A 42 1.84 -9.12 -0.91
N ALA A 43 2.50 -8.03 -0.56
CA ALA A 43 3.71 -8.09 0.26
C ALA A 43 3.37 -8.20 1.74
N GLU A 44 3.82 -9.27 2.41
CA GLU A 44 3.63 -9.47 3.84
C GLU A 44 4.34 -8.37 4.64
N HIS A 45 3.59 -7.63 5.46
CA HIS A 45 4.12 -6.49 6.21
C HIS A 45 4.86 -5.44 5.34
N GLY A 46 4.32 -5.14 4.16
CA GLY A 46 4.80 -4.07 3.29
C GLY A 46 6.21 -4.28 2.78
N ILE A 47 7.08 -3.25 2.90
CA ILE A 47 8.44 -3.32 2.34
C ILE A 47 9.30 -4.40 2.99
N LYS A 48 9.05 -4.76 4.26
CA LYS A 48 9.76 -5.87 4.91
C LYS A 48 9.50 -7.21 4.22
N GLY A 49 8.27 -7.43 3.75
CA GLY A 49 7.93 -8.61 2.96
C GLY A 49 8.65 -8.63 1.62
N VAL A 50 8.75 -7.49 0.95
CA VAL A 50 9.52 -7.39 -0.29
C VAL A 50 10.99 -7.73 -0.05
N LEU A 51 11.63 -7.14 0.97
CA LEU A 51 13.02 -7.41 1.34
C LEU A 51 13.27 -8.88 1.71
N ALA A 52 12.32 -9.50 2.39
CA ALA A 52 12.39 -10.90 2.80
C ALA A 52 11.88 -11.87 1.73
N ASP A 53 11.40 -11.36 0.59
CA ASP A 53 10.79 -12.16 -0.50
C ASP A 53 9.60 -13.01 -0.01
N ARG A 54 8.78 -12.42 0.91
CA ARG A 54 7.53 -13.01 1.41
C ARG A 54 6.34 -12.34 0.76
N LEU A 55 5.81 -13.02 -0.25
CA LEU A 55 4.75 -12.51 -1.11
C LEU A 55 3.59 -13.51 -1.16
N PHE A 56 2.37 -13.01 -0.96
CA PHE A 56 1.13 -13.78 -1.15
C PHE A 56 0.69 -13.69 -2.61
N ASP A 57 0.38 -14.81 -3.22
CA ASP A 57 -0.18 -14.86 -4.58
C ASP A 57 -1.69 -14.58 -4.52
N MET A 58 -2.08 -13.36 -4.92
CA MET A 58 -3.47 -12.91 -4.86
C MET A 58 -4.40 -13.61 -5.84
N SER A 59 -3.88 -14.30 -6.85
CA SER A 59 -4.68 -15.10 -7.78
C SER A 59 -5.23 -16.38 -7.15
N LYS A 60 -4.66 -16.80 -6.02
CA LYS A 60 -5.10 -17.98 -5.26
C LYS A 60 -6.14 -17.68 -4.19
N GLU A 61 -6.38 -16.41 -3.93
CA GLU A 61 -7.38 -15.98 -2.96
C GLU A 61 -8.80 -16.09 -3.53
N ASP A 62 -9.74 -16.48 -2.69
CA ASP A 62 -11.16 -16.52 -3.08
C ASP A 62 -11.65 -15.09 -3.39
N ALA A 63 -12.35 -14.94 -4.52
CA ALA A 63 -12.82 -13.63 -4.98
C ALA A 63 -13.80 -12.97 -4.00
N ARG A 64 -14.58 -13.75 -3.23
CA ARG A 64 -15.50 -13.24 -2.22
C ARG A 64 -14.75 -12.76 -0.99
N GLU A 65 -13.70 -13.48 -0.57
CA GLU A 65 -12.82 -13.07 0.51
C GLU A 65 -12.07 -11.78 0.17
N LEU A 66 -11.60 -11.65 -1.07
CA LEU A 66 -11.01 -10.39 -1.54
C LEU A 66 -12.02 -9.24 -1.50
N GLU A 67 -13.30 -9.49 -1.85
CA GLU A 67 -14.34 -8.46 -1.81
C GLU A 67 -14.64 -7.95 -0.40
N LEU A 68 -14.51 -8.80 0.63
CA LEU A 68 -14.67 -8.42 2.02
C LEU A 68 -13.66 -7.35 2.48
N LEU A 69 -12.52 -7.21 1.80
CA LEU A 69 -11.55 -6.16 2.09
C LEU A 69 -12.14 -4.74 2.00
N LYS A 70 -13.19 -4.54 1.22
CA LYS A 70 -13.91 -3.25 1.13
C LYS A 70 -14.48 -2.80 2.48
N TYR A 71 -14.83 -3.75 3.34
CA TYR A 71 -15.53 -3.54 4.60
C TYR A 71 -14.71 -3.94 5.82
N THR A 72 -13.52 -4.49 5.61
CA THR A 72 -12.64 -4.96 6.68
C THR A 72 -11.65 -3.86 7.04
N PRO A 73 -11.69 -3.30 8.25
CA PRO A 73 -10.69 -2.32 8.69
C PRO A 73 -9.34 -2.99 8.95
N SER A 74 -8.31 -2.17 9.19
CA SER A 74 -6.94 -2.60 9.42
C SER A 74 -6.18 -2.99 8.14
N SER A 75 -5.07 -3.69 8.25
CA SER A 75 -4.14 -4.03 7.15
C SER A 75 -4.14 -5.54 6.93
N ALA A 76 -4.85 -6.02 5.93
CA ALA A 76 -4.99 -7.46 5.67
C ALA A 76 -3.66 -8.12 5.31
N LEU A 77 -2.76 -7.43 4.60
CA LEU A 77 -1.41 -7.91 4.27
C LEU A 77 -0.40 -7.69 5.40
N GLY A 78 -0.85 -7.18 6.53
CA GLY A 78 0.03 -6.67 7.58
C GLY A 78 0.66 -5.33 7.21
N SER A 79 1.18 -4.64 8.19
CA SER A 79 1.83 -3.33 8.03
C SER A 79 3.19 -3.34 8.73
N CYS A 80 4.05 -2.39 8.37
CA CYS A 80 5.31 -2.15 9.07
C CYS A 80 5.58 -0.65 9.20
N ARG A 81 6.53 -0.33 10.09
CA ARG A 81 7.15 1.00 10.17
C ARG A 81 8.66 0.83 9.94
N TYR A 82 9.03 0.60 8.69
CA TYR A 82 10.42 0.42 8.28
C TYR A 82 10.78 1.52 7.28
N LYS A 83 11.69 2.38 7.66
CA LYS A 83 12.13 3.50 6.82
C LYS A 83 13.41 3.08 6.08
N ILE A 84 13.34 3.02 4.76
CA ILE A 84 14.54 2.81 3.94
C ILE A 84 15.41 4.06 3.96
N ALA A 85 16.73 3.86 3.95
CA ALA A 85 17.70 4.95 3.95
C ALA A 85 17.61 5.79 2.65
N ASP A 86 18.34 6.88 2.61
CA ASP A 86 18.56 7.58 1.34
C ASP A 86 19.47 6.71 0.45
N PRO A 87 19.13 6.47 -0.84
CA PRO A 87 19.92 5.58 -1.70
C PRO A 87 21.33 6.08 -2.01
N ASP A 88 21.61 7.35 -1.80
CA ASP A 88 22.97 7.91 -1.95
C ASP A 88 23.82 7.73 -0.68
N VAL A 89 23.19 7.35 0.46
CA VAL A 89 23.87 7.01 1.72
C VAL A 89 24.00 5.49 1.88
N ASP A 90 22.92 4.74 1.65
CA ASP A 90 22.90 3.28 1.73
C ASP A 90 21.86 2.72 0.73
N ASP A 91 22.35 2.03 -0.27
CA ASP A 91 21.54 1.42 -1.32
C ASP A 91 21.27 -0.09 -1.14
N THR A 92 21.62 -0.65 0.01
CA THR A 92 21.50 -2.09 0.30
C THR A 92 20.07 -2.58 0.12
N ASP A 93 19.09 -1.90 0.71
CA ASP A 93 17.67 -2.25 0.58
C ASP A 93 17.19 -2.15 -0.87
N TYR A 94 17.65 -1.14 -1.61
CA TYR A 94 17.27 -0.94 -3.01
C TYR A 94 17.80 -2.03 -3.93
N LYS A 95 19.03 -2.48 -3.70
CA LYS A 95 19.61 -3.62 -4.41
C LYS A 95 18.80 -4.88 -4.14
N ARG A 96 18.40 -5.09 -2.88
CA ARG A 96 17.58 -6.23 -2.50
C ARG A 96 16.18 -6.15 -3.14
N ILE A 97 15.53 -5.00 -3.14
CA ILE A 97 14.24 -4.77 -3.81
C ILE A 97 14.39 -5.06 -5.32
N LEU A 98 15.46 -4.59 -5.96
CA LEU A 98 15.73 -4.85 -7.38
C LEU A 98 15.92 -6.34 -7.68
N GLU A 99 16.61 -7.10 -6.81
CA GLU A 99 16.75 -8.55 -6.94
C GLU A 99 15.39 -9.23 -6.91
N VAL A 100 14.53 -8.89 -5.94
CA VAL A 100 13.17 -9.45 -5.81
C VAL A 100 12.32 -9.06 -7.03
N PHE A 101 12.40 -7.81 -7.47
CA PHE A 101 11.69 -7.34 -8.65
C PHE A 101 12.11 -8.11 -9.91
N LYS A 102 13.41 -8.33 -10.10
CA LYS A 102 13.90 -9.14 -11.22
C LYS A 102 13.48 -10.61 -11.12
N LYS A 103 13.53 -11.18 -9.92
CA LYS A 103 13.15 -12.58 -9.68
C LYS A 103 11.70 -12.86 -10.07
N HIS A 104 10.79 -11.95 -9.75
CA HIS A 104 9.35 -12.08 -9.99
C HIS A 104 8.87 -11.32 -11.24
N ASP A 105 9.77 -10.74 -12.05
CA ASP A 105 9.45 -9.85 -13.17
C ASP A 105 8.47 -8.73 -12.80
N VAL A 106 8.70 -8.08 -11.66
CA VAL A 106 7.83 -7.01 -11.16
C VAL A 106 8.00 -5.77 -12.00
N ARG A 107 6.92 -5.32 -12.62
CA ARG A 107 6.86 -4.11 -13.43
C ARG A 107 5.93 -3.05 -12.87
N TYR A 108 5.13 -3.43 -11.87
CA TYR A 108 4.17 -2.57 -11.20
C TYR A 108 4.32 -2.73 -9.68
N PHE A 109 4.62 -1.66 -9.00
CA PHE A 109 4.74 -1.65 -7.55
C PHE A 109 3.84 -0.58 -6.96
N PHE A 110 2.86 -1.00 -6.17
CA PHE A 110 1.94 -0.13 -5.45
C PHE A 110 2.24 -0.17 -3.95
N TYR A 111 2.32 1.00 -3.33
CA TYR A 111 2.58 1.09 -1.91
C TYR A 111 1.54 1.97 -1.21
N ASN A 112 0.69 1.32 -0.40
CA ASN A 112 -0.46 1.94 0.23
C ASN A 112 -0.09 2.42 1.63
N GLY A 113 -0.10 3.75 1.83
CA GLY A 113 0.28 4.35 3.10
C GLY A 113 0.25 5.88 3.12
N GLY A 114 0.78 6.47 4.18
CA GLY A 114 0.85 7.93 4.39
C GLY A 114 2.08 8.58 3.74
N ASN A 115 2.47 9.75 4.25
CA ASN A 115 3.56 10.57 3.72
C ASN A 115 4.89 9.81 3.58
N ASP A 116 5.29 9.02 4.58
CA ASP A 116 6.52 8.20 4.53
C ASP A 116 6.47 7.16 3.41
N SER A 117 5.27 6.65 3.08
CA SER A 117 5.11 5.71 1.97
C SER A 117 5.28 6.39 0.63
N MET A 118 4.81 7.63 0.49
CA MET A 118 4.97 8.41 -0.73
C MET A 118 6.44 8.76 -0.94
N ASP A 119 7.19 9.11 0.11
CA ASP A 119 8.65 9.29 0.06
C ASP A 119 9.37 8.00 -0.34
N THR A 120 8.99 6.87 0.26
CA THR A 120 9.52 5.55 -0.10
C THR A 120 9.30 5.22 -1.58
N CYS A 121 8.08 5.44 -2.09
CA CYS A 121 7.78 5.26 -3.52
C CYS A 121 8.66 6.14 -4.41
N ASN A 122 8.81 7.41 -4.06
CA ASN A 122 9.65 8.35 -4.82
C ASN A 122 11.11 7.89 -4.87
N LYS A 123 11.66 7.46 -3.74
CA LYS A 123 13.04 6.93 -3.64
C LYS A 123 13.22 5.66 -4.48
N ILE A 124 12.30 4.69 -4.36
CA ILE A 124 12.35 3.45 -5.16
C ILE A 124 12.23 3.77 -6.65
N SER A 125 11.30 4.64 -7.04
CA SER A 125 11.11 5.05 -8.44
C SER A 125 12.39 5.65 -9.03
N LYS A 126 13.02 6.59 -8.32
CA LYS A 126 14.28 7.22 -8.74
C LYS A 126 15.41 6.20 -8.85
N TYR A 127 15.53 5.30 -7.89
CA TYR A 127 16.55 4.26 -7.92
C TYR A 127 16.36 3.32 -9.12
N MET A 128 15.12 2.84 -9.38
CA MET A 128 14.85 1.97 -10.53
C MET A 128 15.18 2.66 -11.86
N GLN A 129 14.88 3.95 -12.00
CA GLN A 129 15.27 4.75 -13.16
C GLN A 129 16.80 4.86 -13.29
N LYS A 130 17.51 5.13 -12.18
CA LYS A 130 18.99 5.23 -12.14
C LYS A 130 19.66 3.93 -12.59
N VAL A 131 19.11 2.79 -12.25
CA VAL A 131 19.67 1.47 -12.63
C VAL A 131 19.09 0.90 -13.94
N GLY A 132 18.24 1.66 -14.63
CA GLY A 132 17.66 1.25 -15.92
C GLY A 132 16.64 0.10 -15.83
N TYR A 133 16.04 -0.13 -14.66
CA TYR A 133 14.99 -1.13 -14.49
C TYR A 133 13.60 -0.49 -14.68
N GLU A 134 12.93 -0.81 -15.78
CA GLU A 134 11.60 -0.26 -16.07
C GLU A 134 10.55 -0.87 -15.14
N CYS A 135 10.03 -0.04 -14.23
CA CYS A 135 8.98 -0.39 -13.27
C CYS A 135 8.11 0.84 -13.00
N ARG A 136 6.81 0.66 -12.93
CA ARG A 136 5.85 1.70 -12.53
C ARG A 136 5.67 1.63 -11.02
N VAL A 137 6.19 2.63 -10.31
CA VAL A 137 6.06 2.76 -8.85
C VAL A 137 4.98 3.78 -8.56
N MET A 138 3.92 3.37 -7.87
CA MET A 138 2.75 4.20 -7.59
C MET A 138 2.42 4.18 -6.09
N GLY A 139 2.37 5.37 -5.49
CA GLY A 139 1.86 5.56 -4.14
C GLY A 139 0.32 5.52 -4.13
N VAL A 140 -0.26 4.81 -3.16
CA VAL A 140 -1.70 4.76 -2.90
C VAL A 140 -1.93 5.42 -1.54
N PRO A 141 -2.32 6.70 -1.50
CA PRO A 141 -2.32 7.47 -0.26
C PRO A 141 -3.48 7.08 0.66
N LYS A 142 -3.21 7.12 1.97
CA LYS A 142 -4.19 7.06 3.06
C LYS A 142 -3.67 7.82 4.26
N THR A 143 -4.53 8.47 5.01
CA THR A 143 -4.24 9.04 6.34
C THR A 143 -5.53 9.52 7.00
N ILE A 144 -5.59 9.44 8.34
CA ILE A 144 -6.63 10.08 9.14
C ILE A 144 -6.26 11.51 9.51
N ASP A 145 -5.01 11.91 9.34
CA ASP A 145 -4.49 13.21 9.76
C ASP A 145 -4.83 14.33 8.77
N ASN A 146 -5.35 13.96 7.59
CA ASN A 146 -5.72 14.87 6.49
C ASN A 146 -4.56 15.78 6.05
N ASP A 147 -3.33 15.28 6.02
CA ASP A 147 -2.09 16.02 5.88
C ASP A 147 -1.36 15.79 4.54
N LEU A 148 -2.02 15.19 3.55
CA LEU A 148 -1.44 15.04 2.21
C LEU A 148 -1.56 16.32 1.41
N PHE A 149 -0.44 16.78 0.86
CA PHE A 149 -0.41 17.95 -0.01
C PHE A 149 -1.21 17.74 -1.29
N GLY A 150 -1.95 18.73 -1.70
CA GLY A 150 -2.69 18.75 -2.98
C GLY A 150 -4.07 18.08 -2.94
N THR A 151 -4.55 17.67 -1.76
CA THR A 151 -5.93 17.22 -1.55
C THR A 151 -6.54 17.86 -0.30
N ASP A 152 -7.83 18.11 -0.33
CA ASP A 152 -8.62 18.60 0.80
C ASP A 152 -9.22 17.46 1.65
N HIS A 153 -9.18 16.23 1.13
CA HIS A 153 -9.83 15.07 1.74
C HIS A 153 -9.03 13.79 1.55
N CYS A 154 -8.31 13.37 2.58
CA CYS A 154 -7.50 12.16 2.54
C CYS A 154 -8.32 10.89 2.80
N PRO A 155 -8.04 9.77 2.10
CA PRO A 155 -8.69 8.49 2.38
C PRO A 155 -8.43 8.02 3.82
N GLY A 156 -9.50 7.79 4.58
CA GLY A 156 -9.47 7.42 6.00
C GLY A 156 -9.88 8.55 6.95
N TYR A 157 -9.71 9.81 6.59
CA TYR A 157 -10.05 10.97 7.40
C TYR A 157 -11.55 11.02 7.76
N ALA A 158 -12.43 10.94 6.77
CA ALA A 158 -13.87 11.03 7.01
C ALA A 158 -14.42 9.91 7.89
N SER A 159 -13.90 8.68 7.71
CA SER A 159 -14.26 7.54 8.55
C SER A 159 -13.85 7.76 10.00
N ALA A 160 -12.65 8.28 10.24
CA ALA A 160 -12.16 8.63 11.58
C ALA A 160 -13.00 9.75 12.19
N ALA A 161 -13.30 10.82 11.46
CA ALA A 161 -14.10 11.94 11.90
C ALA A 161 -15.51 11.48 12.31
N LYS A 162 -16.16 10.64 11.50
CA LYS A 162 -17.49 10.07 11.81
C LYS A 162 -17.44 9.23 13.08
N TYR A 163 -16.45 8.35 13.23
CA TYR A 163 -16.29 7.51 14.41
C TYR A 163 -16.13 8.34 15.68
N ILE A 164 -15.24 9.33 15.65
CA ILE A 164 -14.99 10.22 16.79
C ILE A 164 -16.26 11.01 17.17
N ALA A 165 -16.95 11.60 16.18
CA ALA A 165 -18.17 12.36 16.43
C ALA A 165 -19.27 11.48 17.08
N THR A 166 -19.46 10.26 16.58
CA THR A 166 -20.45 9.33 17.15
C THR A 166 -20.07 8.94 18.57
N SER A 167 -18.82 8.57 18.81
CA SER A 167 -18.33 8.19 20.16
C SER A 167 -18.43 9.34 21.15
N CYS A 168 -18.12 10.57 20.74
CA CYS A 168 -18.28 11.76 21.60
C CYS A 168 -19.76 12.00 21.97
N MET A 169 -20.68 11.79 21.03
CA MET A 169 -22.11 11.91 21.31
C MET A 169 -22.60 10.87 22.32
N GLU A 170 -22.16 9.63 22.18
CA GLU A 170 -22.52 8.53 23.07
C GLU A 170 -21.99 8.77 24.48
N VAL A 171 -20.70 9.06 24.61
CA VAL A 171 -20.04 9.36 25.90
C VAL A 171 -20.66 10.61 26.57
N TYR A 172 -21.03 11.62 25.79
CA TYR A 172 -21.71 12.80 26.32
C TYR A 172 -23.07 12.47 26.94
N GLN A 173 -23.87 11.58 26.33
CA GLN A 173 -25.15 11.16 26.91
C GLN A 173 -24.94 10.36 28.20
N ASP A 174 -24.03 9.39 28.19
CA ASP A 174 -23.70 8.63 29.42
C ASP A 174 -23.28 9.54 30.57
N ALA A 175 -22.41 10.51 30.28
CA ALA A 175 -21.92 11.45 31.32
C ALA A 175 -22.99 12.38 31.87
N ARG A 176 -24.14 12.55 31.22
CA ARG A 176 -25.26 13.35 31.71
C ARG A 176 -26.19 12.58 32.64
N GLU A 177 -26.18 11.26 32.56
CA GLU A 177 -27.04 10.40 33.39
C GLU A 177 -26.37 10.01 34.72
N LEU A 178 -25.10 10.33 34.92
CA LEU A 178 -24.32 10.14 36.15
C LEU A 178 -24.30 11.43 36.99
#